data_6da6f4b29a2d370387a5a106bf8fe57e
#
_entry.id   6da6f4b29a2d370387a5a106bf8fe57e
#
_cell.length_a   1.000
_cell.length_b   1.000
_cell.length_c   1.000
_cell.angle_alpha   90.00
_cell.angle_beta   90.00
_cell.angle_gamma   90.00
#
_symmetry.space_group_name_H-M   'P 1'
#
loop_
_entity.id
_entity.type
_entity.pdbx_description
1 polymer ?
#
loop_
_entity_poly.entity_id
_entity_poly.type
_entity_poly.pdbx_seq_one_letter_code
_entity_poly.pdbx_strand_id
1 'polypeptide(L)'
;MHRRWFEMHLPETGVAYANRSDAWHGIAISGPKSRTLLQRLVREDVGADALAFRDVRQTFVAGVPAMLLRISFSGELGYEIYVAPQYQLRLFEAIEEAGQDLGLRLYGSRALMSMRLEKNWGAWTLDFRPDFTAAESGLDAFINWNKDFIGKDAALAEAKHGPTKKLVMMTIDTDDIDVSNDEAIFANGEAVGYVSSGGFAHHVGKSMAFGYVPSALATDGTELQVEILGSLCPATIVGTALYDANGGKMRG
;
A
#
# COMPACT_ATOMS: atom_id res chain seq x y z
N MET A 1 -5.72 -15.55 -8.50
CA MET A 1 -6.25 -14.78 -9.65
C MET A 1 -5.14 -14.40 -10.63
N HIS A 2 -4.14 -13.60 -10.26
CA HIS A 2 -3.08 -13.09 -11.15
C HIS A 2 -2.33 -14.17 -11.92
N ARG A 3 -1.90 -15.26 -11.26
CA ARG A 3 -1.21 -16.38 -11.91
C ARG A 3 -2.01 -16.94 -13.08
N ARG A 4 -3.31 -17.26 -12.87
CA ARG A 4 -4.18 -17.79 -13.93
C ARG A 4 -4.29 -16.81 -15.10
N TRP A 5 -4.40 -15.51 -14.81
CA TRP A 5 -4.45 -14.47 -15.84
C TRP A 5 -3.15 -14.43 -16.67
N PHE A 6 -1.99 -14.44 -16.03
CA PHE A 6 -0.71 -14.47 -16.72
C PHE A 6 -0.57 -15.72 -17.58
N GLU A 7 -0.86 -16.91 -17.03
CA GLU A 7 -0.78 -18.18 -17.77
C GLU A 7 -1.71 -18.21 -19.00
N MET A 8 -2.87 -17.57 -18.95
CA MET A 8 -3.81 -17.49 -20.08
C MET A 8 -3.34 -16.55 -21.20
N HIS A 9 -2.48 -15.61 -20.91
CA HIS A 9 -2.04 -14.56 -21.84
C HIS A 9 -0.55 -14.59 -22.13
N LEU A 10 0.16 -15.63 -21.70
CA LEU A 10 1.57 -15.80 -22.05
C LEU A 10 1.72 -16.02 -23.56
N PRO A 11 2.63 -15.31 -24.23
CA PRO A 11 2.98 -15.60 -25.61
C PRO A 11 3.68 -16.96 -25.69
N GLU A 12 3.60 -17.61 -26.86
CA GLU A 12 4.22 -18.91 -27.07
C GLU A 12 5.75 -18.88 -26.92
N THR A 13 6.36 -17.73 -27.20
CA THR A 13 7.82 -17.56 -27.16
C THR A 13 8.21 -16.20 -26.58
N GLY A 14 9.44 -16.09 -26.09
CA GLY A 14 10.03 -14.83 -25.67
C GLY A 14 9.74 -14.42 -24.22
N VAL A 15 8.79 -15.09 -23.53
CA VAL A 15 8.46 -14.84 -22.12
C VAL A 15 8.40 -16.13 -21.34
N ALA A 16 9.06 -16.17 -20.18
CA ALA A 16 8.95 -17.27 -19.24
C ALA A 16 8.30 -16.79 -17.94
N TYR A 17 7.36 -17.58 -17.43
CA TYR A 17 6.72 -17.35 -16.14
C TYR A 17 7.12 -18.45 -15.15
N ALA A 18 7.61 -18.05 -13.98
CA ALA A 18 7.96 -18.97 -12.90
C ALA A 18 7.37 -18.48 -11.56
N ASN A 19 6.62 -19.34 -10.90
CA ASN A 19 6.17 -19.09 -9.54
C ASN A 19 7.34 -19.31 -8.56
N ARG A 20 7.70 -18.29 -7.80
CA ARG A 20 8.76 -18.28 -6.79
C ARG A 20 8.25 -18.05 -5.37
N SER A 21 6.95 -18.22 -5.12
CA SER A 21 6.33 -17.90 -3.82
C SER A 21 6.98 -18.63 -2.65
N ASP A 22 7.43 -19.88 -2.84
CA ASP A 22 8.08 -20.66 -1.79
C ASP A 22 9.62 -20.55 -1.80
N ALA A 23 10.17 -19.78 -2.73
CA ALA A 23 11.62 -19.62 -2.86
C ALA A 23 12.17 -18.39 -2.11
N TRP A 24 11.29 -17.49 -1.67
CA TRP A 24 11.67 -16.22 -1.05
C TRP A 24 10.82 -15.96 0.18
N HIS A 25 11.49 -15.60 1.29
CA HIS A 25 10.88 -15.05 2.49
C HIS A 25 11.32 -13.60 2.66
N GLY A 26 10.34 -12.70 2.90
CA GLY A 26 10.59 -11.27 3.06
C GLY A 26 10.51 -10.84 4.51
N ILE A 27 11.43 -9.96 4.92
CA ILE A 27 11.37 -9.21 6.18
C ILE A 27 11.38 -7.73 5.82
N ALA A 28 10.39 -6.99 6.31
CA ALA A 28 10.35 -5.55 6.18
C ALA A 28 10.89 -4.87 7.45
N ILE A 29 11.77 -3.89 7.29
CA ILE A 29 12.20 -2.98 8.34
C ILE A 29 11.76 -1.56 7.99
N SER A 30 11.23 -0.82 8.95
CA SER A 30 10.62 0.48 8.71
C SER A 30 10.84 1.41 9.89
N GLY A 31 10.91 2.70 9.61
CA GLY A 31 11.06 3.75 10.62
C GLY A 31 12.32 4.60 10.44
N PRO A 32 12.44 5.70 11.19
CA PRO A 32 13.51 6.70 10.98
C PRO A 32 14.93 6.16 11.18
N LYS A 33 15.08 5.10 11.96
CA LYS A 33 16.38 4.44 12.21
C LYS A 33 16.63 3.20 11.34
N SER A 34 15.75 2.87 10.41
CA SER A 34 15.86 1.66 9.59
C SER A 34 17.14 1.63 8.74
N ARG A 35 17.60 2.80 8.23
CA ARG A 35 18.88 2.90 7.52
C ARG A 35 20.07 2.60 8.43
N THR A 36 20.09 3.17 9.64
CA THR A 36 21.13 2.92 10.62
C THR A 36 21.20 1.44 10.99
N LEU A 37 20.06 0.80 11.17
CA LEU A 37 19.96 -0.63 11.41
C LEU A 37 20.51 -1.42 10.23
N LEU A 38 20.05 -1.12 9.02
CA LEU A 38 20.46 -1.84 7.81
C LEU A 38 21.98 -1.70 7.56
N GLN A 39 22.56 -0.51 7.76
CA GLN A 39 23.99 -0.28 7.57
C GLN A 39 24.88 -1.15 8.49
N ARG A 40 24.38 -1.58 9.65
CA ARG A 40 25.10 -2.52 10.53
C ARG A 40 25.16 -3.95 9.95
N LEU A 41 24.24 -4.27 9.06
CA LEU A 41 24.04 -5.62 8.50
C LEU A 41 24.57 -5.77 7.08
N VAL A 42 24.85 -4.66 6.39
CA VAL A 42 25.31 -4.62 5.00
C VAL A 42 26.67 -3.93 4.93
N ARG A 43 27.59 -4.46 4.13
CA ARG A 43 28.94 -3.88 3.97
C ARG A 43 28.94 -2.66 3.06
N GLU A 44 28.12 -2.70 2.02
CA GLU A 44 27.98 -1.62 1.05
C GLU A 44 27.21 -0.45 1.66
N ASP A 45 27.46 0.75 1.15
CA ASP A 45 26.71 1.92 1.54
C ASP A 45 25.23 1.78 1.15
N VAL A 46 24.35 2.05 2.12
CA VAL A 46 22.89 2.07 1.97
C VAL A 46 22.31 3.49 2.16
N GLY A 47 23.16 4.50 2.03
CA GLY A 47 22.77 5.91 2.00
C GLY A 47 21.79 6.22 0.88
N ALA A 48 21.18 7.41 0.90
CA ALA A 48 20.14 7.79 -0.05
C ALA A 48 20.64 7.78 -1.50
N ASP A 49 21.88 8.18 -1.72
CA ASP A 49 22.52 8.24 -3.04
C ASP A 49 23.02 6.88 -3.52
N ALA A 50 23.42 6.00 -2.58
CA ALA A 50 23.94 4.67 -2.90
C ALA A 50 22.85 3.63 -3.12
N LEU A 51 21.70 3.78 -2.48
CA LEU A 51 20.50 2.96 -2.63
C LEU A 51 19.28 3.88 -2.67
N ALA A 52 18.90 4.33 -3.85
CA ALA A 52 17.81 5.26 -4.05
C ALA A 52 16.43 4.62 -3.78
N PHE A 53 15.41 5.44 -3.54
CA PHE A 53 14.04 4.93 -3.36
C PHE A 53 13.56 4.17 -4.60
N ARG A 54 13.09 2.95 -4.41
CA ARG A 54 12.71 1.93 -5.41
C ARG A 54 13.88 1.19 -6.06
N ASP A 55 15.10 1.38 -5.57
CA ASP A 55 16.21 0.54 -5.99
C ASP A 55 16.09 -0.88 -5.46
N VAL A 56 16.63 -1.80 -6.24
CA VAL A 56 16.78 -3.22 -5.90
C VAL A 56 18.25 -3.59 -6.03
N ARG A 57 18.80 -4.24 -5.01
CA ARG A 57 20.18 -4.67 -5.00
C ARG A 57 20.30 -6.13 -4.55
N GLN A 58 21.08 -6.92 -5.27
CA GLN A 58 21.54 -8.23 -4.82
C GLN A 58 22.80 -7.99 -3.96
N THR A 59 22.77 -8.43 -2.69
CA THR A 59 23.85 -8.20 -1.74
C THR A 59 23.87 -9.26 -0.65
N PHE A 60 24.71 -9.07 0.36
CA PHE A 60 24.71 -9.87 1.59
C PHE A 60 24.21 -9.02 2.75
N VAL A 61 23.16 -9.49 3.43
CA VAL A 61 22.65 -8.88 4.67
C VAL A 61 22.93 -9.83 5.81
N ALA A 62 23.69 -9.40 6.82
CA ALA A 62 24.16 -10.25 7.92
C ALA A 62 24.91 -11.51 7.45
N GLY A 63 25.63 -11.43 6.32
CA GLY A 63 26.34 -12.56 5.71
C GLY A 63 25.45 -13.52 4.93
N VAL A 64 24.16 -13.24 4.78
CA VAL A 64 23.18 -14.06 4.05
C VAL A 64 22.94 -13.47 2.66
N PRO A 65 22.97 -14.26 1.58
CA PRO A 65 22.60 -13.78 0.25
C PRO A 65 21.16 -13.26 0.25
N ALA A 66 20.96 -12.02 -0.16
CA ALA A 66 19.68 -11.36 -0.10
C ALA A 66 19.41 -10.46 -1.32
N MET A 67 18.13 -10.28 -1.62
CA MET A 67 17.65 -9.19 -2.47
C MET A 67 17.11 -8.09 -1.56
N LEU A 68 17.73 -6.93 -1.61
CA LEU A 68 17.42 -5.76 -0.81
C LEU A 68 16.69 -4.74 -1.66
N LEU A 69 15.50 -4.33 -1.23
CA LEU A 69 14.70 -3.30 -1.87
C LEU A 69 14.56 -2.10 -0.94
N ARG A 70 14.76 -0.89 -1.46
CA ARG A 70 14.39 0.32 -0.75
C ARG A 70 12.96 0.73 -1.14
N ILE A 71 12.01 0.26 -0.37
CA ILE A 71 10.57 0.49 -0.57
C ILE A 71 9.89 0.60 0.79
N SER A 72 8.72 1.26 0.82
CA SER A 72 7.94 1.41 2.05
C SER A 72 6.46 1.25 1.78
N PHE A 73 5.77 0.52 2.63
CA PHE A 73 4.31 0.47 2.69
C PHE A 73 3.76 1.12 3.97
N SER A 74 4.61 1.35 4.97
CA SER A 74 4.25 2.08 6.18
C SER A 74 4.25 3.60 6.02
N GLY A 75 4.88 4.12 4.96
CA GLY A 75 5.09 5.55 4.76
C GLY A 75 6.32 6.13 5.43
N GLU A 76 7.02 5.34 6.24
CA GLU A 76 8.32 5.67 6.82
C GLU A 76 9.48 5.26 5.89
N LEU A 77 10.70 5.69 6.20
CA LEU A 77 11.89 5.12 5.60
C LEU A 77 11.89 3.60 5.81
N GLY A 78 12.00 2.83 4.74
CA GLY A 78 11.82 1.39 4.81
C GLY A 78 12.63 0.62 3.79
N TYR A 79 12.81 -0.66 4.11
CA TYR A 79 13.49 -1.63 3.27
C TYR A 79 12.78 -2.98 3.37
N GLU A 80 12.76 -3.72 2.28
CA GLU A 80 12.35 -5.12 2.26
C GLU A 80 13.57 -5.99 1.90
N ILE A 81 13.78 -7.04 2.67
CA ILE A 81 14.91 -7.94 2.54
C ILE A 81 14.36 -9.33 2.23
N TYR A 82 14.63 -9.84 1.04
CA TYR A 82 14.19 -11.15 0.60
C TYR A 82 15.36 -12.14 0.60
N VAL A 83 15.16 -13.27 1.26
CA VAL A 83 16.15 -14.35 1.40
C VAL A 83 15.53 -15.70 1.06
N ALA A 84 16.36 -16.69 0.74
CA ALA A 84 15.88 -18.07 0.64
C ALA A 84 15.42 -18.57 2.02
N PRO A 85 14.42 -19.47 2.10
CA PRO A 85 13.74 -19.87 3.35
C PRO A 85 14.70 -20.34 4.45
N GLN A 86 15.76 -21.06 4.10
CA GLN A 86 16.75 -21.57 5.06
C GLN A 86 17.53 -20.49 5.81
N TYR A 87 17.49 -19.24 5.33
CA TYR A 87 18.19 -18.11 5.94
C TYR A 87 17.30 -17.19 6.76
N GLN A 88 15.98 -17.42 6.75
CA GLN A 88 15.01 -16.52 7.38
C GLN A 88 15.30 -16.31 8.87
N LEU A 89 15.49 -17.40 9.63
CA LEU A 89 15.73 -17.32 11.07
C LEU A 89 17.01 -16.56 11.37
N ARG A 90 18.11 -16.91 10.67
CA ARG A 90 19.40 -16.23 10.85
C ARG A 90 19.31 -14.72 10.58
N LEU A 91 18.60 -14.33 9.51
CA LEU A 91 18.40 -12.93 9.18
C LEU A 91 17.57 -12.21 10.26
N PHE A 92 16.50 -12.84 10.72
CA PHE A 92 15.63 -12.29 11.76
C PHE A 92 16.40 -12.03 13.06
N GLU A 93 17.14 -13.01 13.55
CA GLU A 93 17.96 -12.90 14.77
C GLU A 93 19.02 -11.80 14.64
N ALA A 94 19.67 -11.70 13.48
CA ALA A 94 20.65 -10.64 13.22
C ALA A 94 20.04 -9.24 13.21
N ILE A 95 18.82 -9.09 12.69
CA ILE A 95 18.07 -7.82 12.72
C ILE A 95 17.70 -7.46 14.15
N GLU A 96 17.21 -8.42 14.94
CA GLU A 96 16.88 -8.18 16.35
C GLU A 96 18.12 -7.77 17.16
N GLU A 97 19.23 -8.49 17.02
CA GLU A 97 20.49 -8.16 17.69
C GLU A 97 20.99 -6.75 17.33
N ALA A 98 21.06 -6.45 16.03
CA ALA A 98 21.53 -5.15 15.54
C ALA A 98 20.59 -3.97 15.90
N GLY A 99 19.32 -4.25 16.19
CA GLY A 99 18.29 -3.25 16.47
C GLY A 99 18.03 -2.96 17.95
N GLN A 100 18.64 -3.71 18.88
CA GLN A 100 18.34 -3.62 20.31
C GLN A 100 18.48 -2.20 20.88
N ASP A 101 19.61 -1.54 20.64
CA ASP A 101 19.90 -0.18 21.11
C ASP A 101 19.19 0.91 20.27
N LEU A 102 18.66 0.55 19.11
CA LEU A 102 17.90 1.46 18.24
C LEU A 102 16.41 1.55 18.62
N GLY A 103 15.96 0.72 19.56
CA GLY A 103 14.57 0.64 19.97
C GLY A 103 13.68 -0.12 18.98
N LEU A 104 14.26 -1.11 18.27
CA LEU A 104 13.51 -2.00 17.39
C LEU A 104 12.32 -2.63 18.11
N ARG A 105 11.19 -2.72 17.42
CA ARG A 105 9.98 -3.42 17.88
C ARG A 105 9.36 -4.18 16.73
N LEU A 106 8.86 -5.35 17.02
CA LEU A 106 8.01 -6.09 16.08
C LEU A 106 6.63 -5.43 16.02
N TYR A 107 6.05 -5.35 14.83
CA TYR A 107 4.69 -4.86 14.62
C TYR A 107 3.90 -5.81 13.72
N GLY A 108 2.60 -5.90 13.96
CA GLY A 108 1.72 -6.79 13.21
C GLY A 108 1.10 -6.14 11.98
N SER A 109 0.41 -6.96 11.19
CA SER A 109 -0.29 -6.52 9.97
C SER A 109 -1.34 -5.44 10.22
N ARG A 110 -2.02 -5.44 11.38
CA ARG A 110 -2.99 -4.37 11.72
C ARG A 110 -2.32 -3.01 11.83
N ALA A 111 -1.16 -2.91 12.48
CA ALA A 111 -0.41 -1.67 12.56
C ALA A 111 0.06 -1.21 11.17
N LEU A 112 0.52 -2.14 10.31
CA LEU A 112 0.89 -1.84 8.95
C LEU A 112 -0.30 -1.30 8.14
N MET A 113 -1.49 -1.91 8.29
CA MET A 113 -2.70 -1.48 7.62
C MET A 113 -3.18 -0.10 8.08
N SER A 114 -3.01 0.24 9.35
CA SER A 114 -3.24 1.59 9.88
C SER A 114 -2.26 2.62 9.25
N MET A 115 -0.98 2.33 9.27
CA MET A 115 0.04 3.23 8.71
C MET A 115 -0.16 3.53 7.22
N ARG A 116 -0.53 2.54 6.40
CA ARG A 116 -0.77 2.77 4.97
C ARG A 116 -2.01 3.65 4.71
N LEU A 117 -3.06 3.57 5.57
CA LEU A 117 -4.22 4.46 5.49
C LEU A 117 -3.80 5.92 5.61
N GLU A 118 -2.96 6.25 6.58
CA GLU A 118 -2.45 7.61 6.79
C GLU A 118 -1.69 8.17 5.59
N LYS A 119 -1.14 7.29 4.74
CA LYS A 119 -0.43 7.62 3.50
C LYS A 119 -1.32 7.68 2.27
N ASN A 120 -2.62 7.48 2.42
CA ASN A 120 -3.54 7.37 1.28
C ASN A 120 -3.13 6.27 0.28
N TRP A 121 -2.68 5.12 0.80
CA TRP A 121 -2.30 3.99 -0.04
C TRP A 121 -3.32 2.87 0.03
N GLY A 122 -3.91 2.56 -1.11
CA GLY A 122 -4.79 1.41 -1.26
C GLY A 122 -4.04 0.09 -1.12
N ALA A 123 -4.73 -0.94 -0.64
CA ALA A 123 -4.20 -2.29 -0.50
C ALA A 123 -4.80 -3.23 -1.54
N TRP A 124 -3.97 -4.14 -2.06
CA TRP A 124 -4.41 -5.22 -2.93
C TRP A 124 -5.43 -6.11 -2.20
N THR A 125 -6.41 -6.60 -2.96
CA THR A 125 -7.53 -7.44 -2.50
C THR A 125 -8.57 -6.74 -1.62
N LEU A 126 -8.28 -5.60 -1.07
CA LEU A 126 -9.21 -4.76 -0.33
C LEU A 126 -9.70 -3.59 -1.20
N ASP A 127 -8.80 -2.66 -1.49
CA ASP A 127 -9.12 -1.45 -2.25
C ASP A 127 -8.96 -1.68 -3.75
N PHE A 128 -7.89 -2.37 -4.18
CA PHE A 128 -7.66 -2.68 -5.59
C PHE A 128 -8.16 -4.08 -5.91
N ARG A 129 -9.32 -4.14 -6.54
CA ARG A 129 -10.01 -5.39 -6.91
C ARG A 129 -10.35 -5.38 -8.40
N PRO A 130 -10.55 -6.57 -9.01
CA PRO A 130 -10.93 -6.67 -10.43
C PRO A 130 -12.30 -6.09 -10.77
N ASP A 131 -13.10 -5.76 -9.75
CA ASP A 131 -14.42 -5.16 -9.90
C ASP A 131 -14.36 -3.69 -10.33
N PHE A 132 -13.17 -3.09 -10.21
CA PHE A 132 -12.93 -1.68 -10.50
C PHE A 132 -11.82 -1.50 -11.51
N THR A 133 -11.96 -0.48 -12.34
CA THR A 133 -10.94 -0.11 -13.32
C THR A 133 -9.75 0.61 -12.67
N ALA A 134 -8.68 0.79 -13.44
CA ALA A 134 -7.53 1.58 -12.98
C ALA A 134 -7.91 3.05 -12.73
N ALA A 135 -8.79 3.63 -13.56
CA ALA A 135 -9.25 5.01 -13.40
C ALA A 135 -10.17 5.17 -12.16
N GLU A 136 -11.07 4.22 -11.91
CA GLU A 136 -11.89 4.18 -10.70
C GLU A 136 -11.04 4.07 -9.42
N SER A 137 -9.92 3.33 -9.50
CA SER A 137 -9.00 3.09 -8.39
C SER A 137 -7.93 4.18 -8.23
N GLY A 138 -7.91 5.23 -9.08
CA GLY A 138 -6.90 6.29 -9.06
C GLY A 138 -5.51 5.82 -9.51
N LEU A 139 -5.44 4.76 -10.32
CA LEU A 139 -4.20 4.14 -10.81
C LEU A 139 -3.89 4.49 -12.27
N ASP A 140 -4.65 5.37 -12.90
CA ASP A 140 -4.50 5.80 -14.29
C ASP A 140 -3.13 6.42 -14.58
N ALA A 141 -2.49 7.07 -13.60
CA ALA A 141 -1.13 7.58 -13.73
C ALA A 141 -0.07 6.49 -13.99
N PHE A 142 -0.38 5.22 -13.72
CA PHE A 142 0.50 4.08 -14.00
C PHE A 142 0.27 3.46 -15.37
N ILE A 143 -0.70 3.93 -16.15
CA ILE A 143 -0.98 3.43 -17.49
C ILE A 143 -0.01 4.06 -18.49
N ASN A 144 0.76 3.22 -19.18
CA ASN A 144 1.61 3.69 -20.28
C ASN A 144 0.82 3.66 -21.60
N TRP A 145 0.27 4.78 -21.99
CA TRP A 145 -0.52 4.95 -23.21
C TRP A 145 0.26 4.79 -24.52
N ASN A 146 1.60 4.87 -24.49
CA ASN A 146 2.47 4.80 -25.66
C ASN A 146 2.75 3.37 -26.13
N LYS A 147 2.20 2.36 -25.46
CA LYS A 147 2.32 0.94 -25.85
C LYS A 147 0.96 0.31 -26.03
N ASP A 148 0.90 -0.79 -26.75
CA ASP A 148 -0.30 -1.63 -26.81
C ASP A 148 -0.38 -2.56 -25.62
N PHE A 149 -1.60 -2.78 -25.13
CA PHE A 149 -1.92 -3.70 -24.03
C PHE A 149 -3.37 -4.17 -24.11
N ILE A 150 -3.65 -5.29 -23.49
CA ILE A 150 -5.01 -5.86 -23.42
C ILE A 150 -5.92 -4.89 -22.65
N GLY A 151 -7.04 -4.47 -23.28
CA GLY A 151 -7.98 -3.52 -22.68
C GLY A 151 -7.69 -2.04 -22.95
N LYS A 152 -6.70 -1.70 -23.77
CA LYS A 152 -6.35 -0.29 -24.08
C LYS A 152 -7.53 0.53 -24.59
N ASP A 153 -8.31 -0.02 -25.54
CA ASP A 153 -9.45 0.71 -26.12
C ASP A 153 -10.54 1.01 -25.07
N ALA A 154 -10.81 0.05 -24.19
CA ALA A 154 -11.76 0.24 -23.08
C ALA A 154 -11.25 1.32 -22.10
N ALA A 155 -9.98 1.26 -21.74
CA ALA A 155 -9.36 2.24 -20.84
C ALA A 155 -9.33 3.65 -21.47
N LEU A 156 -9.07 3.77 -22.80
CA LEU A 156 -9.14 5.05 -23.52
C LEU A 156 -10.57 5.61 -23.57
N ALA A 157 -11.57 4.75 -23.79
CA ALA A 157 -12.97 5.16 -23.76
C ALA A 157 -13.36 5.69 -22.37
N GLU A 158 -12.96 4.99 -21.30
CA GLU A 158 -13.20 5.46 -19.92
C GLU A 158 -12.47 6.78 -19.63
N ALA A 159 -11.20 6.89 -20.00
CA ALA A 159 -10.41 8.13 -19.81
C ALA A 159 -11.07 9.35 -20.49
N LYS A 160 -11.75 9.13 -21.62
CA LYS A 160 -12.47 10.19 -22.36
C LYS A 160 -13.76 10.64 -21.66
N HIS A 161 -14.50 9.73 -21.03
CA HIS A 161 -15.79 10.00 -20.40
C HIS A 161 -15.70 10.22 -18.88
N GLY A 162 -14.58 9.83 -18.28
CA GLY A 162 -14.38 9.74 -16.85
C GLY A 162 -14.95 8.45 -16.24
N PRO A 163 -14.40 7.98 -15.12
CA PRO A 163 -14.92 6.82 -14.39
C PRO A 163 -16.25 7.16 -13.71
N THR A 164 -17.13 6.17 -13.58
CA THR A 164 -18.43 6.33 -12.90
C THR A 164 -18.32 6.40 -11.39
N LYS A 165 -17.30 5.77 -10.84
CA LYS A 165 -16.99 5.73 -9.40
C LYS A 165 -15.53 6.09 -9.19
N LYS A 166 -15.19 6.46 -7.97
CA LYS A 166 -13.79 6.69 -7.57
C LYS A 166 -13.54 6.16 -6.18
N LEU A 167 -12.36 5.57 -6.01
CA LEU A 167 -11.80 5.29 -4.70
C LEU A 167 -11.42 6.61 -4.04
N VAL A 168 -11.97 6.84 -2.85
CA VAL A 168 -11.67 8.03 -2.04
C VAL A 168 -11.17 7.61 -0.67
N MET A 169 -10.32 8.43 -0.06
CA MET A 169 -10.00 8.36 1.35
C MET A 169 -10.89 9.34 2.11
N MET A 170 -11.34 8.93 3.30
CA MET A 170 -12.15 9.77 4.18
C MET A 170 -11.71 9.65 5.63
N THR A 171 -11.87 10.71 6.39
CA THR A 171 -11.85 10.67 7.87
C THR A 171 -13.28 10.47 8.35
N ILE A 172 -13.44 9.75 9.45
CA ILE A 172 -14.75 9.43 10.03
C ILE A 172 -14.75 9.90 11.48
N ASP A 173 -15.80 10.62 11.85
CA ASP A 173 -15.99 11.10 13.21
C ASP A 173 -16.72 10.01 14.01
N THR A 174 -15.96 9.27 14.80
CA THR A 174 -16.45 8.18 15.66
C THR A 174 -15.84 8.34 17.05
N ASP A 175 -16.56 7.91 18.07
CA ASP A 175 -16.05 7.89 19.45
C ASP A 175 -15.29 6.59 19.75
N ASP A 176 -16.00 5.50 20.04
CA ASP A 176 -15.42 4.26 20.57
C ASP A 176 -15.44 3.08 19.58
N ILE A 177 -15.82 3.33 18.31
CA ILE A 177 -15.91 2.29 17.28
C ILE A 177 -15.05 2.64 16.08
N ASP A 178 -14.35 1.62 15.56
CA ASP A 178 -13.59 1.76 14.33
C ASP A 178 -14.40 1.31 13.12
N VAL A 179 -14.19 2.04 12.01
CA VAL A 179 -14.71 1.64 10.70
C VAL A 179 -14.03 0.36 10.22
N SER A 180 -14.79 -0.50 9.57
CA SER A 180 -14.32 -1.73 8.95
C SER A 180 -14.65 -1.76 7.45
N ASN A 181 -14.27 -2.83 6.76
CA ASN A 181 -14.68 -3.05 5.37
C ASN A 181 -16.16 -3.42 5.27
N ASP A 182 -16.73 -3.19 4.09
CA ASP A 182 -18.10 -3.50 3.68
C ASP A 182 -19.20 -2.67 4.36
N GLU A 183 -18.86 -1.67 5.16
CA GLU A 183 -19.79 -0.72 5.74
C GLU A 183 -20.33 0.25 4.68
N ALA A 184 -21.64 0.59 4.75
CA ALA A 184 -22.29 1.40 3.74
C ALA A 184 -21.94 2.89 3.88
N ILE A 185 -21.72 3.55 2.74
CA ILE A 185 -21.50 4.99 2.64
C ILE A 185 -22.78 5.64 2.15
N PHE A 186 -23.22 6.69 2.85
CA PHE A 186 -24.44 7.43 2.56
C PHE A 186 -24.14 8.88 2.16
N ALA A 187 -24.95 9.38 1.23
CA ALA A 187 -25.05 10.79 0.91
C ALA A 187 -26.55 11.17 0.84
N ASN A 188 -26.96 12.22 1.56
CA ASN A 188 -28.35 12.71 1.59
C ASN A 188 -29.39 11.61 1.95
N GLY A 189 -29.02 10.67 2.80
CA GLY A 189 -29.88 9.56 3.24
C GLY A 189 -29.96 8.38 2.29
N GLU A 190 -29.24 8.38 1.18
CA GLU A 190 -29.18 7.28 0.22
C GLU A 190 -27.82 6.58 0.28
N ALA A 191 -27.80 5.25 0.21
CA ALA A 191 -26.57 4.48 0.12
C ALA A 191 -25.94 4.67 -1.26
N VAL A 192 -24.74 5.26 -1.29
CA VAL A 192 -24.02 5.62 -2.53
C VAL A 192 -22.77 4.78 -2.80
N GLY A 193 -22.32 4.03 -1.81
CA GLY A 193 -21.09 3.24 -1.90
C GLY A 193 -20.84 2.38 -0.68
N TYR A 194 -19.62 1.87 -0.56
CA TYR A 194 -19.20 1.09 0.60
C TYR A 194 -17.71 1.27 0.89
N VAL A 195 -17.34 1.03 2.13
CA VAL A 195 -15.96 1.04 2.63
C VAL A 195 -15.22 -0.18 2.10
N SER A 196 -14.13 0.02 1.41
CA SER A 196 -13.26 -1.08 0.94
C SER A 196 -12.24 -1.50 1.99
N SER A 197 -11.78 -0.56 2.81
CA SER A 197 -10.93 -0.82 3.96
C SER A 197 -10.95 0.36 4.93
N GLY A 198 -10.75 0.10 6.22
CA GLY A 198 -10.76 1.14 7.23
C GLY A 198 -10.05 0.72 8.51
N GLY A 199 -9.98 1.66 9.45
CA GLY A 199 -9.43 1.48 10.78
C GLY A 199 -8.95 2.79 11.40
N PHE A 200 -8.45 2.72 12.63
CA PHE A 200 -7.94 3.88 13.33
C PHE A 200 -6.52 4.25 12.85
N ALA A 201 -6.33 5.48 12.44
CA ALA A 201 -5.07 6.07 12.03
C ALA A 201 -4.36 6.66 13.25
N HIS A 202 -3.48 5.90 13.86
CA HIS A 202 -2.91 6.20 15.18
C HIS A 202 -2.06 7.46 15.23
N HIS A 203 -1.35 7.81 14.15
CA HIS A 203 -0.55 9.04 14.09
C HIS A 203 -1.44 10.27 13.86
N VAL A 204 -2.43 10.13 12.98
CA VAL A 204 -3.40 11.20 12.67
C VAL A 204 -4.40 11.41 13.80
N GLY A 205 -4.68 10.37 14.58
CA GLY A 205 -5.62 10.40 15.70
C GLY A 205 -7.09 10.38 15.27
N LYS A 206 -7.40 9.76 14.12
CA LYS A 206 -8.76 9.68 13.56
C LYS A 206 -9.06 8.29 13.00
N SER A 207 -10.33 7.92 12.99
CA SER A 207 -10.79 6.82 12.16
C SER A 207 -10.76 7.22 10.70
N MET A 208 -10.25 6.35 9.82
CA MET A 208 -10.08 6.61 8.40
C MET A 208 -10.52 5.42 7.57
N ALA A 209 -11.02 5.67 6.37
CA ALA A 209 -11.42 4.62 5.45
C ALA A 209 -11.11 4.96 3.99
N PHE A 210 -10.91 3.91 3.19
CA PHE A 210 -11.10 3.96 1.76
C PHE A 210 -12.50 3.45 1.40
N GLY A 211 -13.09 4.02 0.36
CA GLY A 211 -14.37 3.55 -0.17
C GLY A 211 -14.59 4.02 -1.59
N TYR A 212 -15.46 3.32 -2.30
CA TYR A 212 -15.86 3.69 -3.64
C TYR A 212 -17.17 4.46 -3.60
N VAL A 213 -17.17 5.66 -4.19
CA VAL A 213 -18.34 6.54 -4.29
C VAL A 213 -18.53 6.99 -5.74
N PRO A 214 -19.74 7.43 -6.15
CA PRO A 214 -19.96 8.07 -7.46
C PRO A 214 -18.96 9.20 -7.70
N SER A 215 -18.44 9.31 -8.91
CA SER A 215 -17.41 10.31 -9.26
C SER A 215 -17.85 11.76 -8.97
N ALA A 216 -19.16 12.04 -9.05
CA ALA A 216 -19.71 13.35 -8.72
C ALA A 216 -19.53 13.74 -7.23
N LEU A 217 -19.39 12.78 -6.34
CA LEU A 217 -19.17 12.98 -4.91
C LEU A 217 -17.69 12.93 -4.51
N ALA A 218 -16.80 12.48 -5.40
CA ALA A 218 -15.39 12.21 -5.12
C ALA A 218 -14.53 13.48 -5.11
N THR A 219 -14.94 14.48 -4.34
CA THR A 219 -14.25 15.79 -4.22
C THR A 219 -13.77 15.98 -2.79
N ASP A 220 -12.58 16.53 -2.63
CA ASP A 220 -12.01 16.88 -1.32
C ASP A 220 -12.98 17.78 -0.53
N GLY A 221 -13.19 17.45 0.75
CA GLY A 221 -14.12 18.16 1.63
C GLY A 221 -15.59 17.77 1.47
N THR A 222 -15.95 16.83 0.57
CA THR A 222 -17.33 16.33 0.48
C THR A 222 -17.73 15.64 1.77
N GLU A 223 -18.86 16.04 2.33
CA GLU A 223 -19.44 15.44 3.53
C GLU A 223 -20.32 14.25 3.15
N LEU A 224 -20.09 13.14 3.82
CA LEU A 224 -20.78 11.86 3.68
C LEU A 224 -21.10 11.31 5.07
N GLN A 225 -21.70 10.15 5.14
CA GLN A 225 -21.88 9.38 6.37
C GLN A 225 -21.49 7.92 6.12
N VAL A 226 -20.95 7.27 7.13
CA VAL A 226 -20.67 5.82 7.11
C VAL A 226 -21.50 5.17 8.20
N GLU A 227 -22.23 4.12 7.86
CA GLU A 227 -22.98 3.34 8.84
C GLU A 227 -22.08 2.32 9.50
N ILE A 228 -21.78 2.51 10.79
CA ILE A 228 -20.93 1.63 11.60
C ILE A 228 -21.81 1.03 12.69
N LEU A 229 -22.00 -0.28 12.68
CA LEU A 229 -22.83 -1.00 13.66
C LEU A 229 -24.23 -0.40 13.86
N GLY A 230 -24.85 0.10 12.79
CA GLY A 230 -26.19 0.72 12.81
C GLY A 230 -26.21 2.21 13.19
N SER A 231 -25.04 2.84 13.41
CA SER A 231 -24.92 4.27 13.68
C SER A 231 -24.37 5.00 12.46
N LEU A 232 -25.02 6.07 12.03
CA LEU A 232 -24.53 6.94 10.95
C LEU A 232 -23.47 7.91 11.51
N CYS A 233 -22.23 7.69 11.16
CA CYS A 233 -21.09 8.50 11.58
C CYS A 233 -20.72 9.51 10.48
N PRO A 234 -20.53 10.81 10.80
CA PRO A 234 -20.08 11.79 9.83
C PRO A 234 -18.73 11.40 9.23
N ALA A 235 -18.59 11.59 7.92
CA ALA A 235 -17.36 11.31 7.19
C ALA A 235 -17.04 12.46 6.23
N THR A 236 -15.77 12.75 6.05
CA THR A 236 -15.29 13.80 5.14
C THR A 236 -14.24 13.26 4.21
N ILE A 237 -14.41 13.42 2.90
CA ILE A 237 -13.40 13.02 1.91
C ILE A 237 -12.15 13.88 2.06
N VAL A 238 -10.99 13.23 1.99
CA VAL A 238 -9.66 13.87 2.10
C VAL A 238 -8.87 13.58 0.83
N GLY A 239 -8.51 14.64 0.11
CA GLY A 239 -7.84 14.55 -1.20
C GLY A 239 -6.36 14.20 -1.14
N THR A 240 -5.71 14.35 0.03
CA THR A 240 -4.26 14.12 0.19
C THR A 240 -3.97 13.30 1.44
N ALA A 241 -2.83 12.61 1.44
CA ALA A 241 -2.36 11.87 2.62
C ALA A 241 -2.23 12.81 3.83
N LEU A 242 -2.77 12.39 4.98
CA LEU A 242 -2.70 13.16 6.23
C LEU A 242 -1.36 13.01 6.95
N TYR A 243 -0.58 12.00 6.61
CA TYR A 243 0.77 11.78 7.12
C TYR A 243 1.80 11.92 6.02
N ASP A 244 2.78 12.82 6.21
CA ASP A 244 3.91 13.03 5.31
C ASP A 244 3.50 13.06 3.82
N ALA A 245 2.56 13.94 3.47
CA ALA A 245 1.93 14.02 2.14
C ALA A 245 2.94 14.02 0.98
N ASN A 246 4.08 14.70 1.18
CA ASN A 246 5.15 14.81 0.17
C ASN A 246 6.10 13.60 0.14
N GLY A 247 5.96 12.64 1.05
CA GLY A 247 6.82 11.46 1.14
C GLY A 247 8.28 11.75 1.52
N GLY A 248 8.53 12.84 2.25
CA GLY A 248 9.87 13.24 2.68
C GLY A 248 10.52 12.21 3.59
N LYS A 249 9.78 11.70 4.58
CA LYS A 249 10.29 10.68 5.51
C LYS A 249 10.61 9.36 4.82
N MET A 250 9.75 8.93 3.92
CA MET A 250 9.94 7.70 3.15
C MET A 250 11.17 7.76 2.22
N ARG A 251 11.43 8.94 1.66
CA ARG A 251 12.56 9.14 0.74
C ARG A 251 13.87 9.43 1.46
N GLY A 252 13.82 9.88 2.69
CA GLY A 252 14.81 9.99 3.75
C GLY A 252 16.18 10.50 3.42
#